data_732e2cf1776caf34935b656f0ebfb067
#
_entry.id   732e2cf1776caf34935b656f0ebfb067
#
_cell.length_a   1.000
_cell.length_b   1.000
_cell.length_c   1.000
_cell.angle_alpha   90.00
_cell.angle_beta   90.00
_cell.angle_gamma   90.00
#
_symmetry.space_group_name_H-M   'P 1'
#
loop_
_entity.id
_entity.type
_entity.pdbx_description
1 polymer ?
#
loop_
_entity_poly.entity_id
_entity_poly.type
_entity_poly.pdbx_seq_one_letter_code
_entity_poly.pdbx_strand_id
1 'polypeptide(L)'
;GKEGAESWAKLIEGHGEPDTLIGVTGSGGTHILFQYNSALSNWGGSRGPLGPNSDCRNDGGYIVACPSRHRSGGTYQWVDWEKVPAILPGYIARKKLVPLGRPKKDDPFRGRKYTEEQVKHMLSFIPSEDRDLWRSVGIILGRTFNRSDEAWTVYHEWSDTYQGKKGRGHNEIMHEA
;
A
#
# COMPACT_ATOMS: atom_id res chain seq x y z
N GLY A 1 -22.43 0.85 0.10
CA GLY A 1 -23.48 -0.01 0.65
C GLY A 1 -23.04 -0.65 1.96
N LYS A 2 -23.94 -1.27 2.71
CA LYS A 2 -23.67 -1.83 4.05
C LYS A 2 -22.49 -2.82 4.07
N GLU A 3 -22.47 -3.76 3.15
CA GLU A 3 -21.38 -4.77 3.07
C GLU A 3 -20.02 -4.16 2.74
N GLY A 4 -19.98 -3.10 1.95
CA GLY A 4 -18.72 -2.39 1.67
C GLY A 4 -18.18 -1.66 2.91
N ALA A 5 -19.06 -1.10 3.74
CA ALA A 5 -18.70 -0.49 5.01
C ALA A 5 -18.17 -1.54 6.02
N GLU A 6 -18.81 -2.72 6.07
CA GLU A 6 -18.33 -3.83 6.90
C GLU A 6 -16.96 -4.36 6.42
N SER A 7 -16.76 -4.44 5.11
CA SER A 7 -15.47 -4.82 4.51
C SER A 7 -14.37 -3.83 4.86
N TRP A 8 -14.69 -2.53 4.79
CA TRP A 8 -13.77 -1.47 5.18
C TRP A 8 -13.43 -1.53 6.66
N ALA A 9 -14.44 -1.64 7.54
CA ALA A 9 -14.23 -1.75 8.98
C ALA A 9 -13.28 -2.91 9.35
N LYS A 10 -13.45 -4.08 8.73
CA LYS A 10 -12.55 -5.22 8.90
C LYS A 10 -11.14 -4.94 8.39
N LEU A 11 -11.01 -4.17 7.32
CA LEU A 11 -9.71 -3.85 6.74
C LEU A 11 -8.88 -2.96 7.64
N ILE A 12 -9.51 -1.99 8.31
CA ILE A 12 -8.85 -1.03 9.20
C ILE A 12 -8.82 -1.49 10.66
N GLU A 13 -9.38 -2.67 10.97
CA GLU A 13 -9.38 -3.22 12.33
C GLU A 13 -7.95 -3.31 12.89
N GLY A 14 -7.75 -2.70 14.06
CA GLY A 14 -6.45 -2.58 14.71
C GLY A 14 -5.51 -1.50 14.17
N HIS A 15 -5.91 -0.79 13.10
CA HIS A 15 -5.10 0.28 12.49
C HIS A 15 -5.72 1.68 12.63
N GLY A 16 -7.03 1.75 12.86
CA GLY A 16 -7.79 3.01 12.86
C GLY A 16 -8.14 3.52 11.46
N GLU A 17 -9.02 4.52 11.41
CA GLU A 17 -9.44 5.17 10.17
C GLU A 17 -8.29 6.02 9.61
N PRO A 18 -7.89 5.83 8.34
CA PRO A 18 -6.86 6.67 7.73
C PRO A 18 -7.30 8.13 7.63
N ASP A 19 -6.41 9.04 8.00
CA ASP A 19 -6.63 10.47 7.84
C ASP A 19 -6.38 10.89 6.39
N THR A 20 -7.41 10.80 5.55
CA THR A 20 -7.35 11.03 4.11
C THR A 20 -8.62 11.70 3.59
N LEU A 21 -8.60 12.13 2.33
CA LEU A 21 -9.76 12.70 1.66
C LEU A 21 -10.85 11.65 1.45
N ILE A 22 -12.05 11.93 1.96
CA ILE A 22 -13.21 11.05 1.88
C ILE A 22 -14.37 11.76 1.18
N GLY A 23 -15.01 11.05 0.26
CA GLY A 23 -16.24 11.49 -0.40
C GLY A 23 -17.40 10.53 -0.13
N VAL A 24 -18.59 11.08 0.10
CA VAL A 24 -19.84 10.30 0.19
C VAL A 24 -20.50 10.31 -1.18
N THR A 25 -20.89 9.14 -1.68
CA THR A 25 -21.57 9.02 -2.97
C THR A 25 -23.04 9.37 -2.83
N GLY A 26 -23.68 9.82 -3.91
CA GLY A 26 -25.11 10.14 -3.91
C GLY A 26 -26.05 8.95 -3.61
N SER A 27 -25.55 7.72 -3.55
CA SER A 27 -26.27 6.51 -3.15
C SER A 27 -25.88 6.02 -1.74
N GLY A 28 -25.12 6.79 -0.97
CA GLY A 28 -24.71 6.45 0.40
C GLY A 28 -23.51 5.51 0.50
N GLY A 29 -22.73 5.36 -0.57
CA GLY A 29 -21.41 4.72 -0.53
C GLY A 29 -20.32 5.71 -0.14
N THR A 30 -19.09 5.23 -0.05
CA THR A 30 -17.93 6.06 0.33
C THR A 30 -16.80 5.88 -0.68
N HIS A 31 -16.18 6.98 -1.08
CA HIS A 31 -14.89 7.01 -1.76
C HIS A 31 -13.82 7.41 -0.76
N ILE A 32 -12.79 6.60 -0.63
CA ILE A 32 -11.64 6.86 0.23
C ILE A 32 -10.45 7.02 -0.68
N LEU A 33 -9.87 8.21 -0.72
CA LEU A 33 -8.85 8.58 -1.71
C LEU A 33 -7.46 8.53 -1.08
N PHE A 34 -6.54 7.93 -1.81
CA PHE A 34 -5.13 7.89 -1.47
C PHE A 34 -4.30 8.44 -2.61
N GLN A 35 -3.06 8.80 -2.33
CA GLN A 35 -2.10 9.16 -3.36
C GLN A 35 -1.91 7.98 -4.32
N TYR A 36 -1.58 8.30 -5.58
CA TYR A 36 -1.34 7.29 -6.60
C TYR A 36 -0.29 6.27 -6.16
N ASN A 37 -0.59 5.00 -6.39
CA ASN A 37 0.32 3.91 -6.09
C ASN A 37 0.32 2.91 -7.26
N SER A 38 1.43 2.83 -8.00
CA SER A 38 1.57 1.98 -9.19
C SER A 38 1.44 0.48 -8.92
N ALA A 39 1.59 0.04 -7.66
CA ALA A 39 1.40 -1.36 -7.27
C ALA A 39 -0.08 -1.77 -7.24
N LEU A 40 -1.01 -0.82 -7.26
CA LEU A 40 -2.44 -1.10 -7.29
C LEU A 40 -2.96 -1.21 -8.73
N SER A 41 -3.96 -2.06 -8.93
CA SER A 41 -4.72 -2.19 -10.17
C SER A 41 -6.20 -1.94 -9.94
N ASN A 42 -6.95 -1.65 -11.01
CA ASN A 42 -8.40 -1.59 -10.95
C ASN A 42 -8.99 -2.97 -10.65
N TRP A 43 -9.95 -3.01 -9.78
CA TRP A 43 -10.80 -4.18 -9.56
C TRP A 43 -12.12 -3.75 -8.92
N GLY A 44 -13.10 -4.61 -9.04
CA GLY A 44 -14.44 -4.42 -8.48
C GLY A 44 -15.18 -5.74 -8.36
N GLY A 45 -16.34 -5.66 -7.73
CA GLY A 45 -17.25 -6.77 -7.59
C GLY A 45 -17.25 -7.41 -6.20
N SER A 46 -18.09 -8.44 -6.05
CA SER A 46 -18.40 -9.06 -4.76
C SER A 46 -17.25 -9.87 -4.14
N ARG A 47 -16.16 -10.11 -4.88
CA ARG A 47 -15.03 -10.94 -4.44
C ARG A 47 -13.69 -10.23 -4.50
N GLY A 48 -13.71 -8.90 -4.42
CA GLY A 48 -12.47 -8.13 -4.43
C GLY A 48 -11.59 -8.41 -3.20
N PRO A 49 -10.27 -8.19 -3.29
CA PRO A 49 -9.33 -8.47 -2.20
C PRO A 49 -9.53 -7.60 -0.96
N LEU A 50 -10.29 -6.49 -1.06
CA LEU A 50 -10.69 -5.67 0.10
C LEU A 50 -12.04 -6.10 0.69
N GLY A 51 -12.61 -7.20 0.22
CA GLY A 51 -13.90 -7.72 0.67
C GLY A 51 -15.08 -7.35 -0.24
N PRO A 52 -16.26 -7.90 0.05
CA PRO A 52 -17.47 -7.69 -0.74
C PRO A 52 -17.83 -6.21 -0.90
N ASN A 53 -18.27 -5.84 -2.09
CA ASN A 53 -18.74 -4.48 -2.43
C ASN A 53 -17.71 -3.35 -2.14
N SER A 54 -16.43 -3.70 -2.18
CA SER A 54 -15.32 -2.76 -2.12
C SER A 54 -14.57 -2.77 -3.44
N ASP A 55 -14.59 -1.66 -4.15
CA ASP A 55 -13.90 -1.46 -5.42
C ASP A 55 -12.60 -0.67 -5.22
N CYS A 56 -11.64 -0.88 -6.09
CA CYS A 56 -10.49 0.01 -6.23
C CYS A 56 -10.42 0.54 -7.65
N ARG A 57 -10.13 1.81 -7.76
CA ARG A 57 -9.88 2.50 -9.02
C ARG A 57 -8.50 3.12 -8.97
N ASN A 58 -7.71 2.84 -9.96
CA ASN A 58 -6.34 3.33 -10.11
C ASN A 58 -6.11 3.69 -11.59
N ASP A 59 -4.89 3.59 -12.06
CA ASP A 59 -4.52 3.94 -13.43
C ASP A 59 -5.45 3.32 -14.47
N GLY A 60 -5.97 4.15 -15.38
CA GLY A 60 -7.01 3.77 -16.35
C GLY A 60 -8.42 3.58 -15.75
N GLY A 61 -8.62 3.73 -14.44
CA GLY A 61 -9.92 3.75 -13.78
C GLY A 61 -10.42 5.16 -13.54
N TYR A 62 -11.69 5.29 -13.14
CA TYR A 62 -12.28 6.57 -12.77
C TYR A 62 -13.30 6.42 -11.64
N ILE A 63 -13.56 7.51 -10.95
CA ILE A 63 -14.66 7.69 -10.03
C ILE A 63 -15.47 8.92 -10.42
N VAL A 64 -16.73 8.97 -9.97
CA VAL A 64 -17.53 10.20 -10.06
C VAL A 64 -17.14 11.12 -8.92
N ALA A 65 -16.63 12.30 -9.24
CA ALA A 65 -16.14 13.25 -8.25
C ALA A 65 -17.28 14.11 -7.66
N CYS A 66 -17.07 14.61 -6.43
CA CYS A 66 -17.92 15.63 -5.83
C CYS A 66 -17.74 16.98 -6.57
N PRO A 67 -18.84 17.76 -6.75
CA PRO A 67 -20.21 17.60 -6.25
C PRO A 67 -21.21 17.04 -7.29
N SER A 68 -20.85 16.05 -8.06
CA SER A 68 -21.70 15.47 -9.10
C SER A 68 -23.04 14.96 -8.57
N ARG A 69 -24.06 14.95 -9.44
CA ARG A 69 -25.34 14.32 -9.13
C ARG A 69 -25.34 12.83 -9.44
N HIS A 70 -25.89 12.04 -8.54
CA HIS A 70 -26.14 10.62 -8.77
C HIS A 70 -27.55 10.41 -9.39
N ARG A 71 -27.69 9.35 -10.19
CA ARG A 71 -28.97 8.99 -10.83
C ARG A 71 -30.14 8.75 -9.85
N SER A 72 -29.84 8.45 -8.57
CA SER A 72 -30.86 8.32 -7.51
C SER A 72 -31.36 9.66 -6.99
N GLY A 73 -30.87 10.78 -7.49
CA GLY A 73 -31.21 12.12 -7.02
C GLY A 73 -30.29 12.67 -5.94
N GLY A 74 -29.47 11.83 -5.30
CA GLY A 74 -28.47 12.27 -4.33
C GLY A 74 -27.26 12.96 -4.99
N THR A 75 -26.48 13.65 -4.19
CA THR A 75 -25.27 14.40 -4.64
C THR A 75 -24.03 13.81 -3.96
N TYR A 76 -22.95 13.69 -4.72
CA TYR A 76 -21.63 13.35 -4.16
C TYR A 76 -21.12 14.53 -3.34
N GLN A 77 -20.60 14.29 -2.15
CA GLN A 77 -20.12 15.31 -1.24
C GLN A 77 -18.78 14.92 -0.61
N TRP A 78 -17.86 15.88 -0.49
CA TRP A 78 -16.66 15.69 0.32
C TRP A 78 -17.03 15.79 1.81
N VAL A 79 -16.49 14.90 2.64
CA VAL A 79 -16.64 14.98 4.10
C VAL A 79 -15.86 16.17 4.63
N ASP A 80 -14.63 16.32 4.14
CA ASP A 80 -13.76 17.46 4.41
C ASP A 80 -12.93 17.74 3.15
N TRP A 81 -13.27 18.77 2.43
CA TRP A 81 -12.65 19.11 1.14
C TRP A 81 -11.23 19.69 1.30
N GLU A 82 -10.86 20.13 2.50
CA GLU A 82 -9.52 20.66 2.80
C GLU A 82 -8.48 19.54 2.98
N LYS A 83 -8.93 18.33 3.25
CA LYS A 83 -8.03 17.18 3.33
C LYS A 83 -7.45 16.80 1.97
N VAL A 84 -6.20 16.42 1.99
CA VAL A 84 -5.49 15.89 0.82
C VAL A 84 -5.43 14.36 0.90
N PRO A 85 -5.39 13.64 -0.25
CA PRO A 85 -5.18 12.21 -0.26
C PRO A 85 -3.87 11.83 0.46
N ALA A 86 -3.98 10.98 1.48
CA ALA A 86 -2.83 10.45 2.20
C ALA A 86 -2.06 9.40 1.39
N ILE A 87 -0.85 9.08 1.80
CA ILE A 87 -0.12 7.90 1.29
C ILE A 87 -0.94 6.66 1.64
N LEU A 88 -1.04 5.72 0.68
CA LEU A 88 -1.76 4.47 0.90
C LEU A 88 -1.09 3.65 2.01
N PRO A 89 -1.81 3.32 3.10
CA PRO A 89 -1.25 2.50 4.17
C PRO A 89 -0.80 1.12 3.68
N GLY A 90 0.34 0.65 4.17
CA GLY A 90 0.95 -0.61 3.75
C GLY A 90 0.03 -1.82 3.98
N TYR A 91 -0.77 -1.83 5.04
CA TYR A 91 -1.72 -2.92 5.32
C TYR A 91 -2.87 -2.99 4.29
N ILE A 92 -3.23 -1.87 3.63
CA ILE A 92 -4.18 -1.86 2.51
C ILE A 92 -3.49 -2.32 1.22
N ALA A 93 -2.30 -1.80 0.94
CA ALA A 93 -1.52 -2.14 -0.24
C ALA A 93 -1.23 -3.64 -0.32
N ARG A 94 -0.92 -4.28 0.79
CA ARG A 94 -0.60 -5.71 0.88
C ARG A 94 -1.72 -6.64 0.45
N LYS A 95 -2.97 -6.32 0.73
CA LYS A 95 -4.11 -7.15 0.29
C LYS A 95 -4.27 -7.18 -1.22
N LYS A 96 -3.53 -6.33 -1.94
CA LYS A 96 -3.55 -6.17 -3.38
C LYS A 96 -2.20 -6.27 -4.08
N LEU A 97 -1.15 -6.49 -3.35
CA LEU A 97 0.08 -6.87 -4.01
C LEU A 97 -0.25 -8.12 -4.83
N VAL A 98 -0.67 -7.87 -6.07
CA VAL A 98 -0.53 -8.87 -7.11
C VAL A 98 0.88 -9.39 -6.92
N PRO A 99 1.09 -10.71 -6.76
CA PRO A 99 2.43 -11.25 -6.73
C PRO A 99 3.14 -10.56 -7.89
N LEU A 100 4.25 -9.88 -7.61
CA LEU A 100 5.05 -9.24 -8.66
C LEU A 100 5.19 -10.31 -9.73
N GLY A 101 4.36 -10.20 -10.78
CA GLY A 101 4.34 -11.17 -11.85
C GLY A 101 5.78 -11.31 -12.29
N ARG A 102 6.20 -12.51 -12.72
CA ARG A 102 7.58 -12.66 -13.25
C ARG A 102 7.86 -11.46 -14.13
N PRO A 103 8.96 -10.72 -13.93
CA PRO A 103 9.27 -9.51 -14.68
C PRO A 103 8.99 -9.79 -16.16
N LYS A 104 8.16 -8.97 -16.78
CA LYS A 104 7.84 -9.13 -18.21
C LYS A 104 9.17 -9.21 -18.98
N LYS A 105 9.20 -9.95 -20.09
CA LYS A 105 10.41 -10.10 -20.89
C LYS A 105 11.02 -8.74 -21.26
N ASP A 106 10.16 -7.72 -21.36
CA ASP A 106 10.47 -6.35 -21.77
C ASP A 106 10.54 -5.37 -20.59
N ASP A 107 10.59 -5.85 -19.33
CA ASP A 107 10.74 -4.99 -18.17
C ASP A 107 12.09 -4.28 -18.23
N PRO A 108 12.12 -2.92 -18.31
CA PRO A 108 13.34 -2.15 -18.42
C PRO A 108 14.24 -2.28 -17.18
N PHE A 109 13.71 -2.79 -16.08
CA PHE A 109 14.43 -3.02 -14.83
C PHE A 109 14.92 -4.46 -14.67
N ARG A 110 14.54 -5.37 -15.59
CA ARG A 110 14.93 -6.77 -15.54
C ARG A 110 16.45 -6.91 -15.71
N GLY A 111 17.08 -7.55 -14.72
CA GLY A 111 18.53 -7.81 -14.76
C GLY A 111 19.42 -6.60 -14.43
N ARG A 112 18.83 -5.45 -14.05
CA ARG A 112 19.61 -4.35 -13.50
C ARG A 112 20.25 -4.77 -12.18
N LYS A 113 21.52 -4.50 -12.05
CA LYS A 113 22.22 -4.56 -10.77
C LYS A 113 22.22 -3.15 -10.17
N TYR A 114 21.82 -3.06 -8.92
CA TYR A 114 21.84 -1.80 -8.18
C TYR A 114 23.03 -1.80 -7.25
N THR A 115 23.68 -0.65 -7.13
CA THR A 115 24.73 -0.46 -6.12
C THR A 115 24.10 -0.31 -4.74
N GLU A 116 24.90 -0.53 -3.70
CA GLU A 116 24.47 -0.31 -2.31
C GLU A 116 23.90 1.10 -2.10
N GLU A 117 24.56 2.13 -2.61
CA GLU A 117 24.11 3.52 -2.51
C GLU A 117 22.76 3.76 -3.17
N GLN A 118 22.53 3.17 -4.36
CA GLN A 118 21.25 3.26 -5.04
C GLN A 118 20.13 2.58 -4.24
N VAL A 119 20.42 1.44 -3.61
CA VAL A 119 19.45 0.73 -2.77
C VAL A 119 19.17 1.52 -1.49
N LYS A 120 20.17 2.06 -0.82
CA LYS A 120 20.00 2.96 0.34
C LYS A 120 19.13 4.17 -0.01
N HIS A 121 19.40 4.79 -1.16
CA HIS A 121 18.59 5.89 -1.64
C HIS A 121 17.14 5.48 -1.88
N MET A 122 16.87 4.34 -2.53
CA MET A 122 15.50 3.83 -2.71
C MET A 122 14.80 3.53 -1.38
N LEU A 123 15.52 2.95 -0.43
CA LEU A 123 15.00 2.64 0.90
C LEU A 123 14.67 3.88 1.73
N SER A 124 15.34 5.01 1.47
CA SER A 124 15.03 6.28 2.18
C SER A 124 13.59 6.78 1.94
N PHE A 125 12.92 6.31 0.88
CA PHE A 125 11.52 6.61 0.59
C PHE A 125 10.54 5.57 1.16
N ILE A 126 11.04 4.53 1.81
CA ILE A 126 10.23 3.44 2.35
C ILE A 126 10.23 3.55 3.86
N PRO A 127 9.06 3.79 4.50
CA PRO A 127 9.00 3.85 5.96
C PRO A 127 9.33 2.50 6.57
N SER A 128 10.11 2.50 7.65
CA SER A 128 10.55 1.28 8.36
C SER A 128 9.62 0.86 9.51
N GLU A 129 8.50 1.56 9.72
CA GLU A 129 7.56 1.32 10.81
C GLU A 129 6.67 0.09 10.58
N ASP A 130 6.45 -0.29 9.33
CA ASP A 130 5.57 -1.40 8.98
C ASP A 130 6.33 -2.73 9.05
N ARG A 131 5.93 -3.60 9.99
CA ARG A 131 6.60 -4.89 10.24
C ARG A 131 6.63 -5.82 9.03
N ASP A 132 5.57 -5.87 8.22
CA ASP A 132 5.54 -6.79 7.08
C ASP A 132 6.32 -6.22 5.89
N LEU A 133 6.34 -4.89 5.75
CA LEU A 133 7.20 -4.21 4.81
C LEU A 133 8.66 -4.40 5.22
N TRP A 134 8.96 -4.26 6.50
CA TRP A 134 10.26 -4.51 7.08
C TRP A 134 10.77 -5.92 6.77
N ARG A 135 9.92 -6.95 7.00
CA ARG A 135 10.24 -8.34 6.64
C ARG A 135 10.45 -8.52 5.14
N SER A 136 9.60 -7.91 4.31
CA SER A 136 9.69 -8.00 2.85
C SER A 136 10.96 -7.37 2.31
N VAL A 137 11.38 -6.23 2.84
CA VAL A 137 12.64 -5.55 2.50
C VAL A 137 13.82 -6.46 2.85
N GLY A 138 13.85 -7.06 4.05
CA GLY A 138 14.90 -7.99 4.45
C GLY A 138 15.04 -9.18 3.50
N ILE A 139 13.93 -9.81 3.12
CA ILE A 139 13.92 -10.92 2.15
C ILE A 139 14.43 -10.47 0.77
N ILE A 140 14.00 -9.31 0.28
CA ILE A 140 14.40 -8.78 -1.03
C ILE A 140 15.90 -8.47 -1.03
N LEU A 141 16.41 -7.78 -0.01
CA LEU A 141 17.82 -7.44 0.09
C LEU A 141 18.70 -8.70 0.20
N GLY A 142 18.31 -9.65 1.04
CA GLY A 142 19.00 -10.93 1.17
C GLY A 142 19.13 -11.68 -0.17
N ARG A 143 18.09 -11.64 -1.00
CA ARG A 143 18.10 -12.26 -2.34
C ARG A 143 18.91 -11.44 -3.35
N THR A 144 18.81 -10.12 -3.32
CA THR A 144 19.47 -9.21 -4.27
C THR A 144 20.97 -9.24 -4.12
N PHE A 145 21.47 -9.28 -2.90
CA PHE A 145 22.89 -9.29 -2.56
C PHE A 145 23.42 -10.66 -2.12
N ASN A 146 22.67 -11.73 -2.43
CA ASN A 146 23.05 -13.12 -2.11
C ASN A 146 23.45 -13.33 -0.63
N ARG A 147 22.69 -12.70 0.29
CA ARG A 147 22.90 -12.77 1.75
C ARG A 147 24.31 -12.31 2.20
N SER A 148 24.86 -11.34 1.49
CA SER A 148 26.17 -10.78 1.83
C SER A 148 26.11 -9.83 3.01
N ASP A 149 27.28 -9.46 3.52
CA ASP A 149 27.42 -8.48 4.59
C ASP A 149 26.89 -7.10 4.19
N GLU A 150 26.97 -6.75 2.90
CA GLU A 150 26.40 -5.53 2.35
C GLU A 150 24.86 -5.51 2.47
N ALA A 151 24.19 -6.64 2.19
CA ALA A 151 22.74 -6.75 2.37
C ALA A 151 22.34 -6.49 3.81
N TRP A 152 23.11 -7.05 4.74
CA TRP A 152 22.91 -6.89 6.17
C TRP A 152 23.11 -5.44 6.62
N THR A 153 24.17 -4.81 6.17
CA THR A 153 24.45 -3.40 6.48
C THR A 153 23.34 -2.47 5.99
N VAL A 154 22.95 -2.58 4.73
CA VAL A 154 21.88 -1.77 4.13
C VAL A 154 20.56 -1.96 4.87
N TYR A 155 20.24 -3.20 5.21
CA TYR A 155 19.02 -3.51 5.94
C TYR A 155 19.00 -2.90 7.34
N HIS A 156 20.09 -3.01 8.08
CA HIS A 156 20.19 -2.46 9.44
C HIS A 156 20.11 -0.93 9.42
N GLU A 157 20.87 -0.27 8.57
CA GLU A 157 20.84 1.18 8.46
C GLU A 157 19.44 1.71 8.16
N TRP A 158 18.72 1.08 7.23
CA TRP A 158 17.33 1.43 6.94
C TRP A 158 16.39 1.11 8.10
N SER A 159 16.52 -0.06 8.69
CA SER A 159 15.70 -0.50 9.82
C SER A 159 15.90 0.38 11.06
N ASP A 160 17.09 0.91 11.26
CA ASP A 160 17.42 1.79 12.39
C ASP A 160 16.82 3.20 12.27
N THR A 161 16.26 3.56 11.11
CA THR A 161 15.45 4.78 10.96
C THR A 161 14.14 4.71 11.75
N TYR A 162 13.71 3.53 12.18
CA TYR A 162 12.53 3.34 13.01
C TYR A 162 12.73 3.87 14.43
N GLN A 163 11.89 4.82 14.83
CA GLN A 163 11.93 5.50 16.14
C GLN A 163 11.10 4.81 17.24
N GLY A 164 10.37 3.73 16.89
CA GLY A 164 9.51 3.01 17.83
C GLY A 164 10.25 1.94 18.66
N LYS A 165 9.51 1.23 19.54
CA LYS A 165 10.06 0.09 20.30
C LYS A 165 10.35 -1.08 19.36
N LYS A 166 11.61 -1.46 19.21
CA LYS A 166 12.02 -2.66 18.48
C LYS A 166 11.52 -3.91 19.23
N GLY A 167 10.67 -4.71 18.57
CA GLY A 167 10.19 -5.97 19.15
C GLY A 167 11.29 -7.05 19.20
N ARG A 168 11.07 -8.11 20.01
CA ARG A 168 11.92 -9.32 19.96
C ARG A 168 11.79 -9.94 18.56
N GLY A 169 12.88 -10.26 17.91
CA GLY A 169 12.90 -10.85 16.56
C GLY A 169 13.53 -9.96 15.48
N HIS A 170 13.99 -8.78 15.85
CA HIS A 170 14.71 -7.89 14.92
C HIS A 170 15.94 -8.55 14.27
N ASN A 171 16.58 -9.50 14.96
CA ASN A 171 17.79 -10.19 14.50
C ASN A 171 17.54 -11.58 13.88
N GLU A 172 16.32 -12.14 13.97
CA GLU A 172 16.07 -13.54 13.57
C GLU A 172 15.69 -13.71 12.10
N ILE A 173 15.13 -12.69 11.46
CA ILE A 173 14.50 -12.83 10.14
C ILE A 173 15.50 -13.06 8.99
N MET A 174 16.74 -12.58 9.11
CA MET A 174 17.76 -12.77 8.06
C MET A 174 18.41 -14.17 8.09
N HIS A 175 18.24 -14.92 9.18
CA HIS A 175 18.75 -16.30 9.27
C HIS A 175 17.78 -17.34 8.73
N GLU A 176 16.48 -17.03 8.61
CA GLU A 176 15.44 -17.94 8.14
C GLU A 176 15.09 -17.79 6.65
N ALA A 177 15.56 -16.76 5.96
CA ALA A 177 15.34 -16.50 4.52
C ALA A 177 16.53 -17.06 3.71
#